data_8a23db0d02af0b6ca626b9609d5b4a0d
#
_entry.id   8a23db0d02af0b6ca626b9609d5b4a0d
#
_cell.length_a   1.000
_cell.length_b   1.000
_cell.length_c   1.000
_cell.angle_alpha   90.00
_cell.angle_beta   90.00
_cell.angle_gamma   90.00
#
_symmetry.space_group_name_H-M   'P 1'
#
loop_
_entity.id
_entity.type
_entity.pdbx_description
1 polymer ?
#
loop_
_entity_poly.entity_id
_entity_poly.type
_entity_poly.pdbx_seq_one_letter_code
_entity_poly.pdbx_strand_id
1 'polypeptide(L)'
;MNAFQKKEISLDERQAKSTAWALTFADVVTLLLTFFVLLLVMLSDAENRLSTLIENLLDETYEEMTTGLAYDNISVDRETKGIKITITGNLFKSTSAEVDPKYYEVIHQIGKLIAKSDLMNIEELVEHKALLETFEQNGVSLNVEVRCEGHTDDAKLPPNSNYPSNWELSAARSLNLVRLMNKHAGMPEKYFSALGYGEFRPVIDVAKIDNFDEKQEARAKNRRVEIYLDAFFENIIQKQEKIEIDIKT
;
A
#
# COMPACT_ATOMS: atom_id res chain seq x y z
N MET A 1 53.21 66.68 -32.49
CA MET A 1 51.73 66.75 -32.32
C MET A 1 51.13 65.46 -32.90
N ASN A 2 50.86 64.45 -32.05
CA ASN A 2 50.25 63.21 -32.48
C ASN A 2 48.72 63.34 -32.27
N ALA A 3 47.97 63.38 -33.38
CA ALA A 3 46.53 63.33 -33.38
C ALA A 3 46.10 61.90 -33.08
N PHE A 4 45.49 61.77 -31.91
CA PHE A 4 44.78 60.49 -31.60
C PHE A 4 43.56 60.36 -32.52
N GLN A 5 43.65 59.55 -33.56
CA GLN A 5 42.50 59.11 -34.34
C GLN A 5 41.59 58.25 -33.44
N LYS A 6 40.49 58.84 -32.98
CA LYS A 6 39.41 58.14 -32.27
C LYS A 6 38.72 57.27 -33.32
N LYS A 7 39.02 55.97 -33.31
CA LYS A 7 38.38 54.95 -34.17
C LYS A 7 36.89 54.98 -33.85
N GLU A 8 36.06 55.46 -34.72
CA GLU A 8 34.61 55.44 -34.60
C GLU A 8 34.17 53.97 -34.77
N ILE A 9 33.60 53.40 -33.68
CA ILE A 9 33.05 52.04 -33.66
C ILE A 9 31.80 52.04 -34.56
N SER A 10 31.75 51.19 -35.58
CA SER A 10 30.62 51.08 -36.49
C SER A 10 29.32 50.73 -35.72
N LEU A 11 28.16 51.05 -36.27
CA LEU A 11 26.85 50.74 -35.67
C LEU A 11 26.71 49.23 -35.47
N ASP A 12 27.23 48.43 -36.41
CA ASP A 12 27.22 46.96 -36.36
C ASP A 12 28.09 46.42 -35.20
N GLU A 13 29.24 47.02 -34.95
CA GLU A 13 30.12 46.69 -33.82
C GLU A 13 29.49 47.05 -32.46
N ARG A 14 28.71 48.14 -32.39
CA ARG A 14 27.96 48.53 -31.20
C ARG A 14 26.79 47.59 -30.93
N GLN A 15 26.07 47.15 -31.97
CA GLN A 15 25.00 46.20 -31.86
C GLN A 15 25.53 44.81 -31.45
N ALA A 16 26.62 44.34 -32.08
CA ALA A 16 27.26 43.07 -31.72
C ALA A 16 27.73 43.04 -30.26
N LYS A 17 28.29 44.15 -29.75
CA LYS A 17 28.68 44.26 -28.33
C LYS A 17 27.48 44.33 -27.40
N SER A 18 26.38 44.96 -27.82
CA SER A 18 25.18 45.09 -26.99
C SER A 18 24.40 43.76 -26.88
N THR A 19 24.54 42.83 -27.85
CA THR A 19 23.87 41.52 -27.86
C THR A 19 24.78 40.36 -27.38
N ALA A 20 26.10 40.61 -27.27
CA ALA A 20 27.06 39.58 -26.84
C ALA A 20 26.71 38.94 -25.45
N TRP A 21 26.23 39.77 -24.52
CA TRP A 21 25.79 39.29 -23.20
C TRP A 21 24.59 38.37 -23.29
N ALA A 22 23.69 38.57 -24.27
CA ALA A 22 22.50 37.73 -24.43
C ALA A 22 22.85 36.28 -24.85
N LEU A 23 23.93 36.14 -25.65
CA LEU A 23 24.44 34.81 -26.03
C LEU A 23 25.01 34.05 -24.81
N THR A 24 25.83 34.72 -24.00
CA THR A 24 26.36 34.12 -22.78
C THR A 24 25.27 33.84 -21.74
N PHE A 25 24.27 34.71 -21.64
CA PHE A 25 23.11 34.46 -20.79
C PHE A 25 22.28 33.25 -21.27
N ALA A 26 22.03 33.19 -22.59
CA ALA A 26 21.30 32.06 -23.17
C ALA A 26 22.05 30.71 -22.94
N ASP A 27 23.38 30.70 -23.07
CA ASP A 27 24.21 29.52 -22.81
C ASP A 27 24.09 29.07 -21.36
N VAL A 28 24.24 30.00 -20.40
CA VAL A 28 24.09 29.70 -18.98
C VAL A 28 22.69 29.15 -18.65
N VAL A 29 21.63 29.75 -19.21
CA VAL A 29 20.25 29.29 -19.01
C VAL A 29 20.02 27.90 -19.60
N THR A 30 20.58 27.66 -20.80
CA THR A 30 20.45 26.32 -21.41
C THR A 30 21.21 25.25 -20.63
N LEU A 31 22.43 25.56 -20.12
CA LEU A 31 23.17 24.67 -19.24
C LEU A 31 22.43 24.40 -17.94
N LEU A 32 21.83 25.43 -17.33
CA LEU A 32 21.03 25.28 -16.13
C LEU A 32 19.80 24.41 -16.39
N LEU A 33 19.10 24.62 -17.51
CA LEU A 33 17.94 23.84 -17.93
C LEU A 33 18.33 22.36 -18.12
N THR A 34 19.42 22.07 -18.85
CA THR A 34 19.89 20.69 -19.06
C THR A 34 20.28 20.04 -17.75
N PHE A 35 20.91 20.77 -16.82
CA PHE A 35 21.24 20.28 -15.49
C PHE A 35 19.97 19.88 -14.70
N PHE A 36 18.93 20.73 -14.69
CA PHE A 36 17.69 20.40 -14.02
C PHE A 36 16.96 19.21 -14.65
N VAL A 37 16.97 19.10 -15.99
CA VAL A 37 16.39 17.96 -16.68
C VAL A 37 17.13 16.66 -16.29
N LEU A 38 18.46 16.67 -16.25
CA LEU A 38 19.25 15.51 -15.81
C LEU A 38 18.96 15.15 -14.35
N LEU A 39 18.86 16.14 -13.45
CA LEU A 39 18.47 15.91 -12.07
C LEU A 39 17.09 15.24 -11.96
N LEU A 40 16.12 15.72 -12.74
CA LEU A 40 14.76 15.20 -12.74
C LEU A 40 14.73 13.75 -13.25
N VAL A 41 15.50 13.43 -14.28
CA VAL A 41 15.64 12.05 -14.77
C VAL A 41 16.27 11.15 -13.71
N MET A 42 17.34 11.59 -13.04
CA MET A 42 17.98 10.79 -11.98
C MET A 42 17.04 10.49 -10.79
N LEU A 43 16.23 11.47 -10.40
CA LEU A 43 15.23 11.27 -9.32
C LEU A 43 14.15 10.28 -9.75
N SER A 44 13.63 10.41 -10.97
CA SER A 44 12.63 9.50 -11.52
C SER A 44 13.14 8.06 -11.63
N ASP A 45 14.40 7.85 -12.01
CA ASP A 45 15.00 6.52 -12.11
C ASP A 45 15.12 5.82 -10.74
N ALA A 46 15.41 6.57 -9.69
CA ALA A 46 15.48 6.02 -8.34
C ALA A 46 14.10 5.55 -7.84
N GLU A 47 13.06 6.37 -8.01
CA GLU A 47 11.68 6.01 -7.64
C GLU A 47 11.19 4.78 -8.43
N ASN A 48 11.47 4.71 -9.72
CA ASN A 48 11.09 3.58 -10.56
C ASN A 48 11.77 2.27 -10.12
N ARG A 49 13.05 2.30 -9.76
CA ARG A 49 13.77 1.11 -9.26
C ARG A 49 13.15 0.56 -7.99
N LEU A 50 12.77 1.44 -7.08
CA LEU A 50 12.17 1.05 -5.81
C LEU A 50 10.75 0.48 -6.00
N SER A 51 9.93 1.12 -6.85
CA SER A 51 8.61 0.58 -7.20
C SER A 51 8.72 -0.80 -7.87
N THR A 52 9.65 -0.96 -8.81
CA THR A 52 9.89 -2.26 -9.47
C THR A 52 10.33 -3.33 -8.48
N LEU A 53 11.16 -2.99 -7.50
CA LEU A 53 11.58 -3.93 -6.46
C LEU A 53 10.36 -4.43 -5.67
N ILE A 54 9.50 -3.52 -5.21
CA ILE A 54 8.31 -3.92 -4.45
C ILE A 54 7.34 -4.74 -5.31
N GLU A 55 7.15 -4.38 -6.57
CA GLU A 55 6.33 -5.16 -7.49
C GLU A 55 6.86 -6.60 -7.62
N ASN A 56 8.17 -6.79 -7.80
CA ASN A 56 8.78 -8.10 -7.88
C ASN A 56 8.59 -8.92 -6.59
N LEU A 57 8.81 -8.30 -5.42
CA LEU A 57 8.62 -8.97 -4.12
C LEU A 57 7.15 -9.33 -3.87
N LEU A 58 6.22 -8.47 -4.29
CA LEU A 58 4.79 -8.76 -4.22
C LEU A 58 4.39 -9.90 -5.15
N ASP A 59 4.94 -9.95 -6.36
CA ASP A 59 4.65 -11.00 -7.33
C ASP A 59 5.20 -12.35 -6.86
N GLU A 60 6.42 -12.39 -6.30
CA GLU A 60 6.99 -13.59 -5.69
C GLU A 60 6.16 -14.06 -4.48
N THR A 61 5.81 -13.15 -3.59
CA THR A 61 4.96 -13.45 -2.43
C THR A 61 3.57 -13.95 -2.87
N TYR A 62 3.00 -13.39 -3.94
CA TYR A 62 1.72 -13.83 -4.51
C TYR A 62 1.78 -15.27 -5.02
N GLU A 63 2.83 -15.63 -5.75
CA GLU A 63 3.03 -17.01 -6.24
C GLU A 63 3.19 -18.02 -5.10
N GLU A 64 3.95 -17.67 -4.06
CA GLU A 64 4.10 -18.49 -2.86
C GLU A 64 2.76 -18.69 -2.13
N MET A 65 1.99 -17.61 -1.97
CA MET A 65 0.68 -17.66 -1.31
C MET A 65 -0.33 -18.46 -2.13
N THR A 66 -0.37 -18.27 -3.44
CA THR A 66 -1.28 -19.02 -4.33
C THR A 66 -0.98 -20.51 -4.29
N THR A 67 0.29 -20.88 -4.25
CA THR A 67 0.71 -22.28 -4.16
C THR A 67 0.46 -22.86 -2.77
N GLY A 68 0.71 -22.07 -1.73
CA GLY A 68 0.60 -22.51 -0.33
C GLY A 68 -0.83 -22.53 0.20
N LEU A 69 -1.78 -21.81 -0.39
CA LEU A 69 -3.16 -21.65 0.09
C LEU A 69 -4.19 -22.24 -0.87
N ALA A 70 -3.94 -23.43 -1.39
CA ALA A 70 -4.86 -24.12 -2.31
C ALA A 70 -6.07 -24.73 -1.57
N TYR A 71 -7.00 -23.90 -1.08
CA TYR A 71 -8.24 -24.28 -0.42
C TYR A 71 -9.45 -23.74 -1.19
N ASP A 72 -10.52 -24.52 -1.30
CA ASP A 72 -11.72 -24.17 -2.09
C ASP A 72 -12.41 -22.86 -1.65
N ASN A 73 -12.27 -22.50 -0.40
CA ASN A 73 -12.91 -21.31 0.19
C ASN A 73 -11.94 -20.13 0.38
N ILE A 74 -10.73 -20.23 -0.16
CA ILE A 74 -9.73 -19.17 -0.13
C ILE A 74 -9.38 -18.76 -1.55
N SER A 75 -9.42 -17.46 -1.85
CA SER A 75 -8.82 -16.90 -3.06
C SER A 75 -7.68 -15.97 -2.69
N VAL A 76 -6.65 -15.97 -3.52
CA VAL A 76 -5.53 -15.05 -3.44
C VAL A 76 -5.53 -14.22 -4.71
N ASP A 77 -5.62 -12.91 -4.59
CA ASP A 77 -5.68 -11.98 -5.70
C ASP A 77 -4.54 -10.97 -5.61
N ARG A 78 -3.89 -10.68 -6.74
CA ARG A 78 -2.86 -9.65 -6.84
C ARG A 78 -3.52 -8.29 -7.07
N GLU A 79 -3.40 -7.40 -6.11
CA GLU A 79 -3.91 -6.02 -6.18
C GLU A 79 -2.78 -5.05 -6.54
N THR A 80 -3.12 -3.83 -6.95
CA THR A 80 -2.12 -2.83 -7.38
C THR A 80 -1.06 -2.50 -6.31
N LYS A 81 -1.45 -2.51 -5.03
CA LYS A 81 -0.56 -2.13 -3.92
C LYS A 81 -0.20 -3.29 -3.00
N GLY A 82 -0.68 -4.49 -3.29
CA GLY A 82 -0.51 -5.59 -2.37
C GLY A 82 -1.14 -6.89 -2.85
N ILE A 83 -1.36 -7.77 -1.92
CA ILE A 83 -1.97 -9.08 -2.12
C ILE A 83 -3.22 -9.14 -1.25
N LYS A 84 -4.33 -9.58 -1.82
CA LYS A 84 -5.58 -9.80 -1.10
C LYS A 84 -5.86 -11.29 -0.98
N ILE A 85 -6.03 -11.76 0.25
CA ILE A 85 -6.47 -13.12 0.57
C ILE A 85 -7.91 -13.03 1.05
N THR A 86 -8.85 -13.64 0.34
CA THR A 86 -10.26 -13.67 0.71
C THR A 86 -10.62 -15.05 1.25
N ILE A 87 -11.15 -15.09 2.47
CA ILE A 87 -11.67 -16.30 3.10
C ILE A 87 -13.19 -16.19 3.13
N THR A 88 -13.87 -17.03 2.38
CA THR A 88 -15.34 -17.07 2.31
C THR A 88 -15.93 -18.18 3.18
N GLY A 89 -17.22 -18.06 3.51
CA GLY A 89 -17.96 -19.10 4.22
C GLY A 89 -17.96 -18.96 5.74
N ASN A 90 -18.04 -20.08 6.45
CA ASN A 90 -18.31 -20.11 7.89
C ASN A 90 -17.01 -20.12 8.71
N LEU A 91 -16.11 -19.14 8.47
CA LEU A 91 -14.88 -18.97 9.27
C LEU A 91 -15.21 -18.75 10.76
N PHE A 92 -16.31 -18.06 11.05
CA PHE A 92 -16.75 -17.77 12.40
C PHE A 92 -18.00 -18.56 12.75
N LYS A 93 -18.17 -18.83 14.03
CA LYS A 93 -19.44 -19.34 14.55
C LYS A 93 -20.56 -18.34 14.26
N SER A 94 -21.78 -18.82 14.08
CA SER A 94 -22.93 -17.96 13.79
C SER A 94 -23.09 -16.89 14.87
N THR A 95 -23.37 -15.66 14.45
CA THR A 95 -23.54 -14.47 15.33
C THR A 95 -22.40 -14.20 16.32
N SER A 96 -21.23 -14.82 16.12
CA SER A 96 -20.06 -14.72 16.98
C SER A 96 -18.85 -14.19 16.19
N ALA A 97 -17.90 -13.60 16.90
CA ALA A 97 -16.57 -13.30 16.38
C ALA A 97 -15.54 -14.39 16.71
N GLU A 98 -15.97 -15.51 17.29
CA GLU A 98 -15.11 -16.63 17.57
C GLU A 98 -14.85 -17.43 16.29
N VAL A 99 -13.56 -17.59 15.94
CA VAL A 99 -13.14 -18.39 14.79
C VAL A 99 -13.38 -19.87 15.10
N ASP A 100 -13.94 -20.58 14.14
CA ASP A 100 -14.11 -22.02 14.23
C ASP A 100 -12.72 -22.71 14.28
N PRO A 101 -12.44 -23.56 15.28
CA PRO A 101 -11.14 -24.22 15.46
C PRO A 101 -10.61 -24.97 14.22
N LYS A 102 -11.49 -25.45 13.35
CA LYS A 102 -11.11 -26.11 12.09
C LYS A 102 -10.30 -25.21 11.14
N TYR A 103 -10.40 -23.87 11.29
CA TYR A 103 -9.67 -22.90 10.48
C TYR A 103 -8.36 -22.43 11.13
N TYR A 104 -8.03 -22.86 12.34
CA TYR A 104 -6.81 -22.39 13.03
C TYR A 104 -5.55 -22.74 12.24
N GLU A 105 -5.48 -23.94 11.66
CA GLU A 105 -4.34 -24.37 10.85
C GLU A 105 -4.19 -23.51 9.58
N VAL A 106 -5.30 -23.20 8.92
CA VAL A 106 -5.31 -22.33 7.74
C VAL A 106 -4.84 -20.91 8.08
N ILE A 107 -5.34 -20.35 9.18
CA ILE A 107 -4.93 -19.01 9.63
C ILE A 107 -3.45 -19.01 10.03
N HIS A 108 -2.98 -20.06 10.69
CA HIS A 108 -1.57 -20.23 11.01
C HIS A 108 -0.71 -20.27 9.74
N GLN A 109 -1.14 -21.02 8.72
CA GLN A 109 -0.44 -21.11 7.45
C GLN A 109 -0.40 -19.76 6.72
N ILE A 110 -1.51 -19.02 6.66
CA ILE A 110 -1.54 -17.65 6.11
C ILE A 110 -0.55 -16.77 6.83
N GLY A 111 -0.64 -16.70 8.16
CA GLY A 111 0.27 -15.89 8.96
C GLY A 111 1.74 -16.27 8.78
N LYS A 112 2.02 -17.55 8.62
CA LYS A 112 3.38 -18.07 8.42
C LYS A 112 3.95 -17.71 7.04
N LEU A 113 3.13 -17.78 5.98
CA LEU A 113 3.52 -17.35 4.64
C LEU A 113 3.80 -15.85 4.62
N ILE A 114 2.91 -15.04 5.20
CA ILE A 114 3.14 -13.60 5.31
C ILE A 114 4.43 -13.30 6.09
N ALA A 115 4.60 -13.87 7.28
CA ALA A 115 5.75 -13.61 8.15
C ALA A 115 7.10 -14.02 7.51
N LYS A 116 7.10 -15.02 6.62
CA LYS A 116 8.29 -15.51 5.94
C LYS A 116 8.58 -14.84 4.61
N SER A 117 7.61 -14.10 4.06
CA SER A 117 7.78 -13.45 2.77
C SER A 117 8.96 -12.47 2.80
N ASP A 118 9.67 -12.37 1.69
CA ASP A 118 10.77 -11.42 1.52
C ASP A 118 10.28 -9.97 1.64
N LEU A 119 9.02 -9.73 1.33
CA LEU A 119 8.38 -8.43 1.53
C LEU A 119 8.33 -8.01 3.01
N MET A 120 8.00 -8.92 3.92
CA MET A 120 7.99 -8.64 5.37
C MET A 120 9.38 -8.53 5.97
N ASN A 121 10.37 -9.18 5.36
CA ASN A 121 11.74 -9.26 5.83
C ASN A 121 12.71 -8.44 4.97
N ILE A 122 12.20 -7.52 4.15
CA ILE A 122 12.99 -6.75 3.17
C ILE A 122 14.16 -5.97 3.82
N GLU A 123 14.00 -5.50 5.05
CA GLU A 123 15.05 -4.81 5.82
C GLU A 123 16.22 -5.73 6.19
N GLU A 124 16.00 -7.05 6.23
CA GLU A 124 17.00 -8.05 6.53
C GLU A 124 17.76 -8.50 5.27
N LEU A 125 17.21 -8.24 4.09
CA LEU A 125 17.82 -8.58 2.81
C LEU A 125 18.99 -7.64 2.50
N VAL A 126 20.21 -8.17 2.56
CA VAL A 126 21.48 -7.41 2.42
C VAL A 126 21.54 -6.63 1.12
N GLU A 127 20.98 -7.18 0.03
CA GLU A 127 20.98 -6.57 -1.30
C GLU A 127 20.09 -5.32 -1.39
N HIS A 128 19.08 -5.17 -0.53
CA HIS A 128 18.13 -4.06 -0.56
C HIS A 128 18.38 -3.03 0.54
N LYS A 129 19.15 -3.41 1.56
CA LYS A 129 19.41 -2.59 2.74
C LYS A 129 19.98 -1.21 2.42
N ALA A 130 21.02 -1.14 1.57
CA ALA A 130 21.64 0.12 1.21
C ALA A 130 20.69 1.05 0.42
N LEU A 131 19.79 0.47 -0.37
CA LEU A 131 18.77 1.21 -1.09
C LEU A 131 17.74 1.79 -0.12
N LEU A 132 17.20 0.98 0.79
CA LEU A 132 16.22 1.40 1.80
C LEU A 132 16.79 2.49 2.71
N GLU A 133 18.02 2.32 3.23
CA GLU A 133 18.71 3.34 4.05
C GLU A 133 18.84 4.69 3.31
N THR A 134 19.10 4.66 2.01
CA THR A 134 19.17 5.89 1.19
C THR A 134 17.82 6.58 1.10
N PHE A 135 16.73 5.83 0.97
CA PHE A 135 15.38 6.40 0.94
C PHE A 135 14.95 6.95 2.30
N GLU A 136 15.25 6.26 3.38
CA GLU A 136 14.97 6.72 4.74
C GLU A 136 15.71 8.03 5.05
N GLN A 137 16.98 8.17 4.64
CA GLN A 137 17.74 9.41 4.77
C GLN A 137 17.11 10.56 3.98
N ASN A 138 16.37 10.26 2.91
CA ASN A 138 15.61 11.24 2.14
C ASN A 138 14.17 11.43 2.65
N GLY A 139 13.84 10.86 3.80
CA GLY A 139 12.53 11.03 4.44
C GLY A 139 11.42 10.16 3.84
N VAL A 140 11.76 9.07 3.15
CA VAL A 140 10.81 8.11 2.59
C VAL A 140 11.05 6.75 3.25
N SER A 141 10.02 6.16 3.86
CA SER A 141 10.08 4.80 4.41
C SER A 141 9.15 3.85 3.69
N LEU A 142 9.55 2.60 3.58
CA LEU A 142 8.67 1.53 3.17
C LEU A 142 7.81 1.12 4.37
N ASN A 143 6.50 1.09 4.16
CA ASN A 143 5.54 0.60 5.14
C ASN A 143 4.90 -0.68 4.62
N VAL A 144 4.97 -1.75 5.40
CA VAL A 144 4.30 -3.02 5.13
C VAL A 144 3.22 -3.21 6.17
N GLU A 145 1.98 -3.39 5.73
CA GLU A 145 0.81 -3.52 6.60
C GLU A 145 0.02 -4.78 6.26
N VAL A 146 -0.44 -5.48 7.30
CA VAL A 146 -1.40 -6.58 7.19
C VAL A 146 -2.75 -6.09 7.68
N ARG A 147 -3.62 -5.76 6.76
CA ARG A 147 -4.94 -5.22 7.05
C ARG A 147 -6.00 -6.31 6.96
N CYS A 148 -6.70 -6.55 8.08
CA CYS A 148 -7.78 -7.53 8.15
C CYS A 148 -9.13 -6.81 8.08
N GLU A 149 -9.97 -7.16 7.11
CA GLU A 149 -11.29 -6.59 6.89
C GLU A 149 -12.39 -7.63 7.10
N GLY A 150 -13.33 -7.34 7.98
CA GLY A 150 -14.48 -8.19 8.26
C GLY A 150 -15.73 -7.72 7.53
N HIS A 151 -16.47 -8.66 6.92
CA HIS A 151 -17.73 -8.40 6.23
C HIS A 151 -18.81 -9.36 6.69
N THR A 152 -20.04 -8.86 6.77
CA THR A 152 -21.23 -9.67 7.05
C THR A 152 -22.16 -9.69 5.83
N ASP A 153 -23.19 -10.52 5.91
CA ASP A 153 -24.35 -10.39 5.04
C ASP A 153 -25.34 -9.32 5.58
N ASP A 154 -26.44 -9.12 4.87
CA ASP A 154 -27.53 -8.20 5.19
C ASP A 154 -28.52 -8.71 6.27
N ALA A 155 -28.28 -9.90 6.83
CA ALA A 155 -29.16 -10.46 7.85
C ALA A 155 -29.00 -9.68 9.16
N LYS A 156 -30.14 -9.29 9.75
CA LYS A 156 -30.14 -8.63 11.06
C LYS A 156 -29.71 -9.59 12.14
N LEU A 157 -28.93 -9.09 13.08
CA LEU A 157 -28.54 -9.88 14.26
C LEU A 157 -29.74 -10.15 15.16
N PRO A 158 -29.81 -11.31 15.83
CA PRO A 158 -30.83 -11.62 16.81
C PRO A 158 -30.80 -10.61 17.97
N PRO A 159 -31.95 -10.34 18.62
CA PRO A 159 -32.04 -9.38 19.75
C PRO A 159 -31.14 -9.72 20.95
N ASN A 160 -30.77 -11.01 21.09
CA ASN A 160 -29.87 -11.50 22.12
C ASN A 160 -28.40 -11.64 21.66
N SER A 161 -28.05 -11.02 20.56
CA SER A 161 -26.67 -10.99 20.08
C SER A 161 -25.76 -10.24 21.06
N ASN A 162 -24.52 -10.69 21.19
CA ASN A 162 -23.48 -9.97 21.95
C ASN A 162 -23.00 -8.68 21.25
N TYR A 163 -23.45 -8.44 20.02
CA TYR A 163 -23.06 -7.29 19.20
C TYR A 163 -24.29 -6.47 18.85
N PRO A 164 -24.21 -5.12 19.00
CA PRO A 164 -25.33 -4.23 18.69
C PRO A 164 -25.71 -4.23 17.21
N SER A 165 -24.72 -4.36 16.30
CA SER A 165 -24.94 -4.38 14.86
C SER A 165 -23.90 -5.21 14.11
N ASN A 166 -24.09 -5.34 12.81
CA ASN A 166 -23.13 -5.97 11.89
C ASN A 166 -21.79 -5.22 11.81
N TRP A 167 -21.75 -3.94 12.16
CA TRP A 167 -20.52 -3.16 12.27
C TRP A 167 -19.60 -3.73 13.36
N GLU A 168 -20.11 -3.81 14.60
CA GLU A 168 -19.34 -4.30 15.74
C GLU A 168 -18.98 -5.78 15.58
N LEU A 169 -19.88 -6.58 15.02
CA LEU A 169 -19.59 -7.98 14.76
C LEU A 169 -18.44 -8.14 13.75
N SER A 170 -18.46 -7.40 12.65
CA SER A 170 -17.42 -7.49 11.63
C SER A 170 -16.06 -6.98 12.14
N ALA A 171 -16.07 -5.88 12.91
CA ALA A 171 -14.85 -5.35 13.53
C ALA A 171 -14.26 -6.31 14.58
N ALA A 172 -15.10 -6.95 15.39
CA ALA A 172 -14.64 -7.96 16.34
C ALA A 172 -14.07 -9.21 15.66
N ARG A 173 -14.63 -9.60 14.50
CA ARG A 173 -14.14 -10.71 13.68
C ARG A 173 -12.74 -10.44 13.12
N SER A 174 -12.53 -9.28 12.52
CA SER A 174 -11.21 -8.89 12.01
C SER A 174 -10.18 -8.79 13.12
N LEU A 175 -10.52 -8.21 14.28
CA LEU A 175 -9.63 -8.13 15.43
C LEU A 175 -9.26 -9.52 15.99
N ASN A 176 -10.20 -10.46 16.06
CA ASN A 176 -9.91 -11.81 16.51
C ASN A 176 -9.03 -12.57 15.53
N LEU A 177 -9.17 -12.32 14.23
CA LEU A 177 -8.27 -12.87 13.23
C LEU A 177 -6.83 -12.35 13.41
N VAL A 178 -6.64 -11.04 13.61
CA VAL A 178 -5.33 -10.44 13.94
C VAL A 178 -4.72 -11.10 15.17
N ARG A 179 -5.50 -11.27 16.24
CA ARG A 179 -5.02 -11.93 17.48
C ARG A 179 -4.56 -13.37 17.23
N LEU A 180 -5.27 -14.10 16.37
CA LEU A 180 -4.88 -15.47 16.01
C LEU A 180 -3.59 -15.49 15.19
N MET A 181 -3.46 -14.60 14.21
CA MET A 181 -2.24 -14.48 13.41
C MET A 181 -1.03 -14.07 14.27
N ASN A 182 -1.19 -13.07 15.15
CA ASN A 182 -0.16 -12.69 16.11
C ASN A 182 0.26 -13.89 16.99
N LYS A 183 -0.70 -14.58 17.58
CA LYS A 183 -0.44 -15.70 18.48
C LYS A 183 0.22 -16.91 17.79
N HIS A 184 -0.23 -17.26 16.58
CA HIS A 184 0.19 -18.48 15.90
C HIS A 184 1.35 -18.30 14.94
N ALA A 185 1.45 -17.14 14.26
CA ALA A 185 2.54 -16.85 13.34
C ALA A 185 3.67 -16.02 13.96
N GLY A 186 3.48 -15.49 15.18
CA GLY A 186 4.48 -14.71 15.88
C GLY A 186 4.70 -13.31 15.29
N MET A 187 3.79 -12.85 14.45
CA MET A 187 3.90 -11.53 13.80
C MET A 187 3.62 -10.41 14.81
N PRO A 188 4.48 -9.37 14.92
CA PRO A 188 4.26 -8.24 15.81
C PRO A 188 2.97 -7.47 15.50
N GLU A 189 2.26 -7.03 16.54
CA GLU A 189 0.99 -6.30 16.40
C GLU A 189 1.12 -5.01 15.59
N LYS A 190 2.29 -4.40 15.55
CA LYS A 190 2.57 -3.16 14.82
C LYS A 190 2.29 -3.24 13.31
N TYR A 191 2.29 -4.45 12.74
CA TYR A 191 2.03 -4.66 11.31
C TYR A 191 0.54 -4.78 10.99
N PHE A 192 -0.32 -4.88 11.99
CA PHE A 192 -1.73 -5.17 11.75
C PHE A 192 -2.64 -3.97 11.90
N SER A 193 -3.65 -3.92 11.02
CA SER A 193 -4.87 -3.15 11.22
C SER A 193 -6.10 -4.05 11.10
N ALA A 194 -7.17 -3.69 11.82
CA ALA A 194 -8.42 -4.44 11.82
C ALA A 194 -9.59 -3.51 11.54
N LEU A 195 -10.37 -3.81 10.50
CA LEU A 195 -11.50 -3.02 10.04
C LEU A 195 -12.76 -3.88 9.94
N GLY A 196 -13.92 -3.28 10.24
CA GLY A 196 -15.20 -3.93 10.06
C GLY A 196 -16.08 -3.07 9.16
N TYR A 197 -16.67 -3.67 8.13
CA TYR A 197 -17.54 -2.97 7.18
C TYR A 197 -19.02 -3.38 7.30
N GLY A 198 -19.33 -4.31 8.20
CA GLY A 198 -20.70 -4.81 8.31
C GLY A 198 -21.20 -5.36 6.98
N GLU A 199 -22.44 -5.03 6.64
CA GLU A 199 -23.12 -5.39 5.39
C GLU A 199 -22.94 -4.38 4.26
N PHE A 200 -22.20 -3.28 4.48
CA PHE A 200 -22.17 -2.11 3.58
C PHE A 200 -21.21 -2.23 2.40
N ARG A 201 -20.41 -3.28 2.35
CA ARG A 201 -19.55 -3.59 1.21
C ARG A 201 -19.80 -5.01 0.68
N PRO A 202 -21.00 -5.30 0.16
CA PRO A 202 -21.29 -6.61 -0.38
C PRO A 202 -20.54 -6.86 -1.68
N VAL A 203 -20.08 -8.09 -1.90
CA VAL A 203 -19.57 -8.54 -3.23
C VAL A 203 -20.73 -8.76 -4.18
N ILE A 204 -21.87 -9.25 -3.65
CA ILE A 204 -23.09 -9.49 -4.42
C ILE A 204 -24.24 -8.74 -3.74
N ASP A 205 -24.88 -7.85 -4.51
CA ASP A 205 -26.05 -7.12 -4.07
C ASP A 205 -27.27 -8.04 -3.99
N VAL A 206 -27.60 -8.48 -2.79
CA VAL A 206 -28.71 -9.41 -2.54
C VAL A 206 -30.11 -8.80 -2.75
N ALA A 207 -30.19 -7.45 -2.80
CA ALA A 207 -31.46 -6.77 -3.06
C ALA A 207 -32.00 -6.99 -4.49
N LYS A 208 -31.10 -7.37 -5.42
CA LYS A 208 -31.41 -7.65 -6.83
C LYS A 208 -31.73 -9.13 -7.11
N ILE A 209 -31.74 -9.99 -6.09
CA ILE A 209 -31.94 -11.43 -6.23
C ILE A 209 -33.32 -11.81 -5.68
N ASP A 210 -34.18 -12.34 -6.53
CA ASP A 210 -35.52 -12.80 -6.14
C ASP A 210 -35.53 -14.26 -5.67
N ASN A 211 -34.66 -15.11 -6.26
CA ASN A 211 -34.57 -16.51 -5.90
C ASN A 211 -33.99 -16.69 -4.49
N PHE A 212 -34.65 -17.48 -3.66
CA PHE A 212 -34.23 -17.68 -2.27
C PHE A 212 -32.87 -18.40 -2.16
N ASP A 213 -32.64 -19.44 -2.95
CA ASP A 213 -31.41 -20.22 -2.88
C ASP A 213 -30.21 -19.42 -3.37
N GLU A 214 -30.36 -18.70 -4.49
CA GLU A 214 -29.36 -17.78 -5.01
C GLU A 214 -29.03 -16.66 -4.00
N LYS A 215 -30.06 -16.16 -3.29
CA LYS A 215 -29.88 -15.16 -2.24
C LYS A 215 -29.08 -15.70 -1.07
N GLN A 216 -29.29 -16.95 -0.66
CA GLN A 216 -28.50 -17.57 0.41
C GLN A 216 -27.04 -17.80 -0.02
N GLU A 217 -26.78 -18.19 -1.27
CA GLU A 217 -25.44 -18.29 -1.82
C GLU A 217 -24.73 -16.95 -1.87
N ALA A 218 -25.42 -15.89 -2.31
CA ALA A 218 -24.89 -14.53 -2.33
C ALA A 218 -24.53 -14.05 -0.91
N ARG A 219 -25.40 -14.29 0.08
CA ARG A 219 -25.11 -14.02 1.49
C ARG A 219 -23.90 -14.79 2.00
N ALA A 220 -23.74 -16.05 1.61
CA ALA A 220 -22.58 -16.84 1.99
C ALA A 220 -21.27 -16.26 1.46
N LYS A 221 -21.27 -15.72 0.23
CA LYS A 221 -20.12 -15.01 -0.36
C LYS A 221 -19.87 -13.64 0.28
N ASN A 222 -20.92 -12.94 0.70
CA ASN A 222 -20.81 -11.67 1.41
C ASN A 222 -20.23 -11.86 2.82
N ARG A 223 -20.52 -12.99 3.49
CA ARG A 223 -19.85 -13.35 4.77
C ARG A 223 -18.43 -13.80 4.50
N ARG A 224 -17.50 -12.87 4.56
CA ARG A 224 -16.09 -13.10 4.27
C ARG A 224 -15.18 -12.28 5.16
N VAL A 225 -13.93 -12.66 5.16
CA VAL A 225 -12.82 -11.84 5.66
C VAL A 225 -11.83 -11.66 4.54
N GLU A 226 -11.32 -10.47 4.41
CA GLU A 226 -10.26 -10.12 3.48
C GLU A 226 -9.01 -9.74 4.28
N ILE A 227 -7.88 -10.33 3.93
CA ILE A 227 -6.58 -10.02 4.50
C ILE A 227 -5.75 -9.40 3.38
N TYR A 228 -5.34 -8.16 3.57
CA TYR A 228 -4.50 -7.44 2.64
C TYR A 228 -3.07 -7.41 3.19
N LEU A 229 -2.12 -7.80 2.39
CA LEU A 229 -0.71 -7.53 2.61
C LEU A 229 -0.35 -6.38 1.69
N ASP A 230 -0.36 -5.17 2.23
CA ASP A 230 -0.10 -3.92 1.50
C ASP A 230 1.35 -3.47 1.73
N ALA A 231 2.00 -3.01 0.66
CA ALA A 231 3.32 -2.39 0.72
C ALA A 231 3.29 -1.04 -0.01
N PHE A 232 3.68 0.01 0.69
CA PHE A 232 3.66 1.37 0.14
C PHE A 232 4.73 2.25 0.76
N PHE A 233 5.10 3.30 0.00
CA PHE A 233 6.02 4.30 0.50
C PHE A 233 5.27 5.41 1.23
N GLU A 234 5.80 5.80 2.40
CA GLU A 234 5.29 6.89 3.21
C GLU A 234 6.36 7.95 3.39
N ASN A 235 5.99 9.22 3.22
CA ASN A 235 6.88 10.33 3.50
C ASN A 235 6.89 10.62 5.01
N ILE A 236 8.02 10.38 5.66
CA ILE A 236 8.18 10.51 7.12
C ILE A 236 7.96 11.95 7.58
N ILE A 237 8.36 12.94 6.78
CA ILE A 237 8.23 14.36 7.12
C ILE A 237 6.75 14.76 7.18
N GLN A 238 5.97 14.38 6.17
CA GLN A 238 4.53 14.64 6.15
C GLN A 238 3.79 13.93 7.28
N LYS A 239 4.24 12.74 7.66
CA LYS A 239 3.66 11.99 8.78
C LYS A 239 3.90 12.70 10.12
N GLN A 240 5.09 13.21 10.35
CA GLN A 240 5.42 13.96 11.56
C GLN A 240 4.61 15.26 11.66
N GLU A 241 4.50 16.02 10.58
CA GLU A 241 3.68 17.23 10.53
C GLU A 241 2.20 16.94 10.81
N LYS A 242 1.66 15.85 10.26
CA LYS A 242 0.26 15.45 10.49
C LYS A 242 0.01 15.08 11.94
N ILE A 243 0.91 14.32 12.56
CA ILE A 243 0.82 13.94 13.98
C ILE A 243 0.88 15.19 14.87
N GLU A 244 1.76 16.17 14.57
CA GLU A 244 1.85 17.41 15.34
C GLU A 244 0.59 18.28 15.24
N ILE A 245 -0.10 18.25 14.11
CA ILE A 245 -1.38 18.96 13.93
C ILE A 245 -2.48 18.29 14.75
N ASP A 246 -2.57 16.96 14.68
CA ASP A 246 -3.60 16.18 15.41
C ASP A 246 -3.44 16.25 16.94
N ILE A 247 -2.22 16.48 17.45
CA ILE A 247 -1.97 16.66 18.90
C ILE A 247 -2.35 18.07 19.37
N LYS A 248 -2.36 19.06 18.46
CA LYS A 248 -2.64 20.46 18.79
C LYS A 248 -4.12 20.84 18.64
N THR A 249 -4.96 19.96 18.10
CA THR A 249 -6.42 20.10 17.97
C THR A 249 -7.15 19.29 19.01
#